data_4c90a1c5f5f192b336ae59bf9734e2fe
#
_entry.id   4c90a1c5f5f192b336ae59bf9734e2fe
#
_cell.length_a   1.000
_cell.length_b   1.000
_cell.length_c   1.000
_cell.angle_alpha   90.00
_cell.angle_beta   90.00
_cell.angle_gamma   90.00
#
_symmetry.space_group_name_H-M   'P 1'
#
loop_
_entity.id
_entity.type
_entity.pdbx_description
1 polymer ?
#
loop_
_entity_poly.entity_id
_entity_poly.type
_entity_poly.pdbx_seq_one_letter_code
_entity_poly.pdbx_strand_id
1 'polypeptide(L)' 'MRAVVVDQAQQLRWQEVADPDCAADQVLVDVYASAVNRADLLQRAGLYPPPAGASPYMGLEMCGSIAHVGDRVRGWKRPG' A
#
# COMPACT_ATOMS: atom_id res chain seq x y z
N MET A 1 0.63 10.68 3.76
CA MET A 1 1.13 9.47 4.42
C MET A 1 2.61 9.28 4.15
N ARG A 2 3.22 8.31 4.79
CA ARG A 2 4.61 7.94 4.51
C ARG A 2 4.66 6.57 3.88
N ALA A 3 5.61 6.39 2.98
CA ALA A 3 5.80 5.12 2.30
C ALA A 3 7.29 4.85 2.07
N VAL A 4 7.63 3.58 1.89
CA VAL A 4 8.95 3.18 1.43
C VAL A 4 8.98 3.35 -0.09
N VAL A 5 9.88 4.20 -0.57
CA VAL A 5 10.03 4.50 -1.99
C VAL A 5 11.40 4.03 -2.45
N VAL A 6 11.45 3.42 -3.65
CA VAL A 6 12.70 3.01 -4.29
C VAL A 6 13.12 4.12 -5.25
N ASP A 7 14.30 4.71 -5.02
CA ASP A 7 14.81 5.75 -5.90
C ASP A 7 15.53 5.16 -7.13
N GLN A 8 16.02 6.04 -8.03
CA GLN A 8 16.69 5.62 -9.26
C GLN A 8 17.98 4.84 -9.02
N ALA A 9 18.60 5.01 -7.85
CA ALA A 9 19.78 4.26 -7.44
C ALA A 9 19.42 2.96 -6.71
N GLN A 10 18.15 2.54 -6.72
CA GLN A 10 17.64 1.36 -6.03
C GLN A 10 17.82 1.41 -4.51
N GLN A 11 17.91 2.62 -3.95
CA GLN A 11 17.95 2.84 -2.52
C GLN A 11 16.53 3.01 -1.97
N LEU A 12 16.28 2.46 -0.78
CA LEU A 12 15.01 2.62 -0.08
C LEU A 12 14.99 3.94 0.67
N ARG A 13 13.88 4.67 0.57
CA ARG A 13 13.65 5.92 1.28
C ARG A 13 12.31 5.89 1.99
N TRP A 14 12.28 6.34 3.23
CA TRP A 14 11.05 6.60 3.98
C TRP A 14 10.62 8.02 3.68
N GLN A 15 9.54 8.19 2.95
CA GLN A 15 9.22 9.47 2.34
C GLN A 15 7.74 9.80 2.50
N GLU A 16 7.46 11.09 2.67
CA GLU A 16 6.10 11.60 2.64
C GLU A 16 5.58 11.53 1.21
N VAL A 17 4.39 10.97 1.04
CA VAL A 17 3.71 10.84 -0.24
C VAL A 17 2.24 11.23 -0.07
N ALA A 18 1.55 11.48 -1.18
CA ALA A 18 0.13 11.80 -1.14
C ALA A 18 -0.67 10.66 -0.49
N ASP A 19 -1.69 11.02 0.28
CA ASP A 19 -2.61 10.03 0.84
C ASP A 19 -3.35 9.33 -0.30
N PRO A 20 -3.62 8.02 -0.17
CA PRO A 20 -4.35 7.31 -1.22
C PRO A 20 -5.82 7.72 -1.25
N ASP A 21 -6.40 7.73 -2.43
CA ASP A 21 -7.85 7.85 -2.60
C ASP A 21 -8.50 6.50 -2.33
N CYS A 22 -9.67 6.53 -1.69
CA CYS A 22 -10.47 5.33 -1.46
C CYS A 22 -11.59 5.26 -2.50
N ALA A 23 -11.46 4.36 -3.47
CA ALA A 23 -12.49 4.16 -4.48
C ALA A 23 -13.74 3.50 -3.87
N ALA A 24 -14.86 3.51 -4.62
CA ALA A 24 -16.14 3.00 -4.12
C ALA A 24 -16.09 1.50 -3.77
N ASP A 25 -15.20 0.74 -4.38
CA ASP A 25 -15.02 -0.70 -4.15
C ASP A 25 -13.83 -1.03 -3.24
N GLN A 26 -13.29 -0.03 -2.54
CA GLN A 26 -12.09 -0.17 -1.71
C GLN A 26 -12.36 0.20 -0.26
N VAL A 27 -11.48 -0.27 0.61
CA VAL A 27 -11.40 0.19 2.00
C VAL A 27 -10.06 0.91 2.22
N LEU A 28 -10.09 1.93 3.07
CA LEU A 28 -8.89 2.62 3.52
C LEU A 28 -8.54 2.11 4.91
N VAL A 29 -7.29 1.73 5.11
CA VAL A 29 -6.83 1.12 6.36
C VAL A 29 -5.75 1.99 7.02
N ASP A 30 -5.91 2.25 8.30
CA ASP A 30 -4.83 2.77 9.14
C ASP A 30 -3.91 1.61 9.49
N VAL A 31 -2.72 1.59 8.90
CA VAL A 31 -1.79 0.46 9.03
C VAL A 31 -1.03 0.54 10.35
N TYR A 32 -1.05 -0.55 11.10
CA TYR A 32 -0.27 -0.71 12.32
C TYR A 32 1.02 -1.48 12.09
N ALA A 33 1.01 -2.43 11.15
CA ALA A 33 2.16 -3.26 10.84
C ALA A 33 2.07 -3.77 9.40
N SER A 34 3.22 -4.01 8.82
CA SER A 34 3.33 -4.66 7.52
C SER A 34 4.48 -5.66 7.56
N ALA A 35 4.67 -6.42 6.49
CA ALA A 35 5.72 -7.42 6.41
C ALA A 35 6.48 -7.29 5.10
N VAL A 36 7.69 -7.84 5.10
CA VAL A 36 8.54 -7.89 3.92
C VAL A 36 8.42 -9.28 3.29
N ASN A 37 8.20 -9.32 1.99
CA ASN A 37 8.09 -10.55 1.21
C ASN A 37 9.14 -10.56 0.10
N ARG A 38 9.41 -11.73 -0.46
CA ARG A 38 10.39 -11.86 -1.55
C ARG A 38 10.04 -10.97 -2.75
N ALA A 39 8.75 -10.80 -3.05
CA ALA A 39 8.32 -9.91 -4.14
C ALA A 39 8.75 -8.47 -3.92
N ASP A 40 8.82 -8.01 -2.66
CA ASP A 40 9.31 -6.66 -2.33
C ASP A 40 10.78 -6.50 -2.71
N LEU A 41 11.59 -7.52 -2.44
CA LEU A 41 13.00 -7.52 -2.81
C LEU A 41 13.19 -7.51 -4.32
N LEU A 42 12.37 -8.26 -5.05
CA LEU A 42 12.36 -8.27 -6.51
C LEU A 42 11.92 -6.94 -7.09
N GLN A 43 10.91 -6.32 -6.51
CA GLN A 43 10.44 -5.01 -6.92
C GLN A 43 11.52 -3.95 -6.71
N ARG A 44 12.22 -3.98 -5.58
CA ARG A 44 13.35 -3.08 -5.33
C ARG A 44 14.44 -3.22 -6.39
N ALA A 45 14.72 -4.44 -6.83
CA ALA A 45 15.72 -4.73 -7.85
C ALA A 45 15.24 -4.44 -9.29
N GLY A 46 13.98 -4.04 -9.47
CA GLY A 46 13.38 -3.79 -10.79
C GLY A 46 13.00 -5.06 -11.53
N LEU A 47 12.98 -6.22 -10.87
CA LEU A 47 12.68 -7.51 -11.47
C LEU A 47 11.22 -7.92 -11.36
N TYR A 48 10.44 -7.16 -10.59
CA TYR A 48 9.01 -7.41 -10.41
C TYR A 48 8.26 -6.07 -10.43
N PRO A 49 8.04 -5.49 -11.62
CA PRO A 49 7.32 -4.21 -11.72
C PRO A 49 5.85 -4.41 -11.36
N PRO A 50 5.22 -3.41 -10.73
CA PRO A 50 3.78 -3.48 -10.48
C PRO A 50 3.02 -3.55 -11.79
N PRO A 51 1.90 -4.33 -11.84
CA PRO A 51 1.06 -4.34 -13.04
C PRO A 51 0.43 -2.98 -13.28
N ALA A 52 0.00 -2.74 -14.52
CA ALA A 52 -0.66 -1.49 -14.89
C ALA A 52 -1.88 -1.23 -14.01
N GLY A 53 -2.00 -0.01 -13.49
CA GLY A 53 -3.06 0.39 -12.58
C GLY A 53 -2.83 0.06 -11.11
N ALA A 54 -1.82 -0.73 -10.78
CA ALA A 54 -1.45 -1.01 -9.40
C ALA A 54 -0.61 0.14 -8.81
N SER A 55 -0.61 0.25 -7.48
CA SER A 55 0.24 1.21 -6.78
C SER A 55 1.72 0.94 -7.07
N PRO A 56 2.54 1.98 -7.27
CA PRO A 56 3.98 1.82 -7.42
C PRO A 56 4.69 1.50 -6.10
N TYR A 57 4.02 1.65 -4.97
CA TYR A 57 4.62 1.44 -3.66
C TYR A 57 4.71 -0.04 -3.33
N MET A 58 5.77 -0.41 -2.60
CA MET A 58 6.03 -1.78 -2.20
C MET A 58 5.08 -2.20 -1.08
N GLY A 59 4.91 -3.50 -0.93
CA GLY A 59 4.16 -4.10 0.15
C GLY A 59 2.98 -4.91 -0.34
N LEU A 60 2.85 -6.14 0.17
CA LEU A 60 1.80 -7.08 -0.22
C LEU A 60 0.85 -7.41 0.93
N GLU A 61 1.19 -7.05 2.15
CA GLU A 61 0.37 -7.38 3.32
C GLU A 61 0.49 -6.35 4.42
N MET A 62 -0.54 -6.26 5.22
CA MET A 62 -0.58 -5.34 6.35
C MET A 62 -1.58 -5.82 7.40
N CYS A 63 -1.49 -5.23 8.58
CA CYS A 63 -2.48 -5.35 9.64
C CYS A 63 -2.85 -3.94 10.09
N GLY A 64 -4.13 -3.69 10.28
CA GLY A 64 -4.56 -2.36 10.69
C GLY A 64 -6.04 -2.28 10.97
N SER A 65 -6.52 -1.05 11.09
CA SER A 65 -7.93 -0.74 11.37
C SER A 65 -8.53 -0.02 10.17
N ILE A 66 -9.75 -0.38 9.80
CA ILE A 66 -10.46 0.27 8.69
C ILE A 66 -10.79 1.71 9.08
N ALA A 67 -10.30 2.67 8.30
CA ALA A 67 -10.55 4.10 8.49
C ALA A 67 -11.71 4.60 7.64
N HIS A 68 -11.91 4.03 6.45
CA HIS A 68 -12.99 4.42 5.54
C HIS A 68 -13.39 3.23 4.68
N VAL A 69 -14.68 3.14 4.36
CA VAL A 69 -15.25 2.09 3.52
C VAL A 69 -15.88 2.73 2.30
N GLY A 70 -15.51 2.30 1.11
CA GLY A 70 -16.10 2.77 -0.13
C GLY A 70 -17.59 2.39 -0.24
N ASP A 71 -18.35 3.15 -0.99
CA ASP A 71 -19.82 3.05 -1.03
C ASP A 71 -20.35 1.71 -1.57
N ARG A 72 -19.53 1.00 -2.36
CA ARG A 72 -19.92 -0.29 -2.95
C ARG A 72 -19.34 -1.49 -2.20
N VAL A 73 -18.61 -1.25 -1.11
CA VAL A 73 -18.03 -2.34 -0.31
C VAL A 73 -19.10 -2.94 0.60
N ARG A 74 -19.14 -4.27 0.66
CA ARG A 74 -20.03 -5.02 1.55
C ARG A 74 -19.21 -5.92 2.46
N GLY A 75 -19.69 -6.14 3.69
CA GLY A 75 -19.03 -7.05 4.63
C GLY A 75 -17.89 -6.45 5.43
N TRP A 76 -17.49 -5.23 5.17
CA TRP A 76 -16.46 -4.50 5.90
C TRP A 76 -17.04 -3.21 6.47
N LYS A 77 -16.57 -2.83 7.67
CA LYS A 77 -17.01 -1.58 8.29
C LYS A 77 -15.94 -1.05 9.23
N ARG A 78 -16.03 0.24 9.53
CA ARG A 78 -15.17 0.88 10.52
C ARG A 78 -15.47 0.31 11.91
N PRO A 79 -14.43 0.19 12.78
CA PRO A 79 -14.65 -0.16 14.17
C PRO A 79 -15.40 0.96 14.91
N GLY A 80 -16.18 0.58 15.89
CA GLY A 80 -16.93 1.53 16.72
C GLY A 80 -18.41 1.28 16.76
#